data_aeafb6f72ee5717ca4b83be32b000b47
#
_entry.id   aeafb6f72ee5717ca4b83be32b000b47
#
_cell.length_a   1.000
_cell.length_b   1.000
_cell.length_c   1.000
_cell.angle_alpha   90.00
_cell.angle_beta   90.00
_cell.angle_gamma   90.00
#
_symmetry.space_group_name_H-M   'P 1'
#
loop_
_entity.id
_entity.type
_entity.pdbx_description
1 polymer ?
#
loop_
_entity_poly.entity_id
_entity_poly.type
_entity_poly.pdbx_seq_one_letter_code
_entity_poly.pdbx_strand_id
1 'polypeptide(L)'
;KDQQMGWDSDFSRFFSQIDVTEVGRRAARNALCLLGARTVPTVKCPVLLTPYTAVSFLEVLISAFSADAVQKGKALLKNRIGKKVAAAAFTLMDDGRLPGGLGTAPFDDEGIPTRHKFLIREGVLEGFLHNTYTSAKEGCSSTGNGVRSGYASTPHVGPTNLFVVRGSQSRDDLLQSMGSGLEIMEILGMHTANPISGEFSVG
;
A
#
# COMPACT_ATOMS: atom_id res chain seq x y z
N LYS A 1 -12.98 -12.05 32.94
CA LYS A 1 -13.14 -12.76 31.65
C LYS A 1 -12.45 -11.91 30.60
N ASP A 2 -11.49 -12.48 29.89
CA ASP A 2 -10.88 -11.83 28.73
C ASP A 2 -11.86 -11.85 27.56
N GLN A 3 -12.01 -10.72 26.88
CA GLN A 3 -12.96 -10.55 25.79
C GLN A 3 -12.27 -9.80 24.66
N GLN A 4 -12.15 -10.41 23.49
CA GLN A 4 -11.43 -9.87 22.34
C GLN A 4 -12.34 -9.88 21.11
N MET A 5 -12.08 -8.96 20.21
CA MET A 5 -12.76 -8.82 18.94
C MET A 5 -11.78 -9.04 17.79
N GLY A 6 -12.19 -9.77 16.78
CA GLY A 6 -11.43 -9.92 15.54
C GLY A 6 -12.33 -9.63 14.35
N TRP A 7 -11.73 -9.18 13.29
CA TRP A 7 -12.41 -8.89 12.03
C TRP A 7 -11.58 -9.35 10.84
N ASP A 8 -12.22 -9.49 9.69
CA ASP A 8 -11.59 -9.76 8.41
C ASP A 8 -12.48 -9.25 7.28
N SER A 9 -11.92 -9.09 6.09
CA SER A 9 -12.64 -8.67 4.90
C SER A 9 -12.09 -9.34 3.66
N ASP A 10 -12.91 -9.43 2.63
CA ASP A 10 -12.51 -9.91 1.31
C ASP A 10 -13.11 -9.02 0.22
N PHE A 11 -12.43 -8.90 -0.91
CA PHE A 11 -12.80 -8.05 -2.02
C PHE A 11 -12.59 -8.78 -3.33
N SER A 12 -13.61 -8.76 -4.20
CA SER A 12 -13.46 -9.25 -5.56
C SER A 12 -14.41 -8.51 -6.51
N ARG A 13 -14.08 -8.50 -7.79
CA ARG A 13 -15.00 -8.06 -8.86
C ARG A 13 -16.16 -9.03 -9.08
N PHE A 14 -16.00 -10.27 -8.65
CA PHE A 14 -16.99 -11.33 -8.86
C PHE A 14 -17.42 -11.93 -7.53
N PHE A 15 -18.71 -11.91 -7.26
CA PHE A 15 -19.28 -12.45 -6.04
C PHE A 15 -18.90 -13.93 -5.81
N SER A 16 -18.81 -14.72 -6.89
CA SER A 16 -18.44 -16.14 -6.82
C SER A 16 -17.00 -16.41 -6.31
N GLN A 17 -16.17 -15.38 -6.22
CA GLN A 17 -14.80 -15.47 -5.72
C GLN A 17 -14.70 -15.12 -4.22
N ILE A 18 -15.78 -14.68 -3.59
CA ILE A 18 -15.83 -14.35 -2.17
C ILE A 18 -16.31 -15.54 -1.37
N ASP A 19 -15.46 -16.07 -0.49
CA ASP A 19 -15.83 -17.12 0.46
C ASP A 19 -16.20 -16.48 1.81
N VAL A 20 -17.49 -16.21 2.01
CA VAL A 20 -18.00 -15.59 3.24
C VAL A 20 -17.75 -16.45 4.50
N THR A 21 -17.69 -17.77 4.33
CA THR A 21 -17.40 -18.70 5.43
C THR A 21 -15.95 -18.57 5.87
N GLU A 22 -15.02 -18.45 4.91
CA GLU A 22 -13.60 -18.26 5.21
C GLU A 22 -13.35 -16.89 5.84
N VAL A 23 -14.03 -15.83 5.39
CA VAL A 23 -13.95 -14.49 6.03
C VAL A 23 -14.36 -14.60 7.51
N GLY A 24 -15.50 -15.25 7.82
CA GLY A 24 -15.93 -15.44 9.20
C GLY A 24 -14.95 -16.29 10.03
N ARG A 25 -14.36 -17.32 9.43
CA ARG A 25 -13.36 -18.16 10.10
C ARG A 25 -12.07 -17.40 10.40
N ARG A 26 -11.59 -16.56 9.49
CA ARG A 26 -10.41 -15.71 9.70
C ARG A 26 -10.67 -14.65 10.77
N ALA A 27 -11.83 -14.00 10.78
CA ALA A 27 -12.22 -13.04 11.81
C ALA A 27 -12.25 -13.70 13.21
N ALA A 28 -12.84 -14.91 13.33
CA ALA A 28 -12.84 -15.66 14.59
C ALA A 28 -11.42 -16.04 15.04
N ARG A 29 -10.56 -16.48 14.11
CA ARG A 29 -9.17 -16.81 14.41
C ARG A 29 -8.40 -15.58 14.91
N ASN A 30 -8.60 -14.41 14.29
CA ASN A 30 -7.97 -13.17 14.70
C ASN A 30 -8.37 -12.81 16.14
N ALA A 31 -9.66 -12.93 16.53
CA ALA A 31 -10.09 -12.73 17.90
C ALA A 31 -9.45 -13.73 18.88
N LEU A 32 -9.37 -15.01 18.50
CA LEU A 32 -8.78 -16.06 19.36
C LEU A 32 -7.28 -15.82 19.60
N CYS A 33 -6.55 -15.33 18.61
CA CYS A 33 -5.11 -15.03 18.75
C CYS A 33 -4.85 -13.90 19.77
N LEU A 34 -5.81 -13.02 20.03
CA LEU A 34 -5.70 -11.92 20.98
C LEU A 34 -6.02 -12.32 22.43
N LEU A 35 -6.63 -13.49 22.64
CA LEU A 35 -6.93 -13.95 24.00
C LEU A 35 -5.65 -14.17 24.82
N GLY A 36 -5.63 -13.62 26.03
CA GLY A 36 -4.47 -13.69 26.91
C GLY A 36 -3.30 -12.81 26.49
N ALA A 37 -3.51 -11.85 25.58
CA ALA A 37 -2.49 -10.90 25.16
C ALA A 37 -1.89 -10.15 26.36
N ARG A 38 -0.58 -9.90 26.30
CA ARG A 38 0.18 -9.20 27.35
C ARG A 38 1.03 -8.10 26.74
N THR A 39 1.27 -7.05 27.49
CA THR A 39 2.25 -6.03 27.11
C THR A 39 3.65 -6.64 27.01
N VAL A 40 4.38 -6.25 25.99
CA VAL A 40 5.79 -6.61 25.82
C VAL A 40 6.67 -5.43 26.24
N PRO A 41 7.89 -5.67 26.75
CA PRO A 41 8.83 -4.59 27.06
C PRO A 41 9.25 -3.86 25.77
N THR A 42 9.70 -2.62 25.92
CA THR A 42 10.30 -1.88 24.80
C THR A 42 11.49 -2.64 24.25
N VAL A 43 11.45 -2.97 22.97
CA VAL A 43 12.48 -3.75 22.30
C VAL A 43 12.70 -3.22 20.87
N LYS A 44 13.94 -3.30 20.40
CA LYS A 44 14.29 -3.08 19.00
C LYS A 44 14.55 -4.44 18.36
N CYS A 45 13.67 -4.88 17.50
CA CYS A 45 13.75 -6.20 16.86
C CYS A 45 13.25 -6.15 15.41
N PRO A 46 13.54 -7.18 14.60
CA PRO A 46 12.92 -7.37 13.30
C PRO A 46 11.39 -7.44 13.43
N VAL A 47 10.69 -6.97 12.40
CA VAL A 47 9.23 -6.95 12.35
C VAL A 47 8.77 -7.60 11.05
N LEU A 48 7.81 -8.50 11.14
CA LEU A 48 7.04 -9.02 10.02
C LEU A 48 5.67 -8.34 10.01
N LEU A 49 5.34 -7.68 8.92
CA LEU A 49 4.02 -7.09 8.73
C LEU A 49 3.11 -8.10 8.04
N THR A 50 1.91 -8.34 8.58
CA THR A 50 0.89 -9.08 7.83
C THR A 50 0.49 -8.29 6.56
N PRO A 51 -0.11 -8.92 5.54
CA PRO A 51 -0.56 -8.21 4.34
C PRO A 51 -1.44 -7.00 4.65
N TYR A 52 -2.34 -7.13 5.61
CA TYR A 52 -3.22 -6.04 6.04
C TYR A 52 -2.43 -4.84 6.61
N THR A 53 -1.51 -5.12 7.52
CA THR A 53 -0.65 -4.08 8.13
C THR A 53 0.26 -3.43 7.10
N ALA A 54 0.82 -4.21 6.17
CA ALA A 54 1.65 -3.69 5.09
C ALA A 54 0.86 -2.74 4.17
N VAL A 55 -0.40 -3.07 3.85
CA VAL A 55 -1.30 -2.19 3.09
C VAL A 55 -1.54 -0.88 3.82
N SER A 56 -1.79 -0.91 5.13
CA SER A 56 -2.00 0.32 5.92
C SER A 56 -0.79 1.26 5.87
N PHE A 57 0.45 0.73 5.89
CA PHE A 57 1.65 1.54 5.67
C PHE A 57 1.74 2.09 4.25
N LEU A 58 1.42 1.29 3.24
CA LEU A 58 1.45 1.73 1.84
C LEU A 58 0.43 2.84 1.58
N GLU A 59 -0.76 2.78 2.18
CA GLU A 59 -1.79 3.81 2.05
C GLU A 59 -1.30 5.18 2.52
N VAL A 60 -0.58 5.25 3.63
CA VAL A 60 0.04 6.51 4.09
C VAL A 60 1.09 7.01 3.10
N LEU A 61 1.85 6.09 2.49
CA LEU A 61 2.93 6.43 1.56
C LEU A 61 2.44 6.76 0.14
N ILE A 62 1.17 6.50 -0.21
CA ILE A 62 0.63 6.77 -1.56
C ILE A 62 0.90 8.21 -1.99
N SER A 63 0.71 9.17 -1.09
CA SER A 63 0.93 10.59 -1.38
C SER A 63 2.38 10.91 -1.76
N ALA A 64 3.36 10.14 -1.28
CA ALA A 64 4.77 10.31 -1.62
C ALA A 64 5.08 10.00 -3.09
N PHE A 65 4.20 9.22 -3.75
CA PHE A 65 4.30 8.88 -5.17
C PHE A 65 3.44 9.78 -6.07
N SER A 66 2.70 10.74 -5.53
CA SER A 66 1.92 11.69 -6.30
C SER A 66 2.79 12.83 -6.83
N ALA A 67 2.83 13.03 -8.15
CA ALA A 67 3.51 14.17 -8.76
C ALA A 67 2.96 15.52 -8.26
N ASP A 68 1.66 15.61 -7.94
CA ASP A 68 1.07 16.81 -7.35
C ASP A 68 1.70 17.14 -5.99
N ALA A 69 1.87 16.14 -5.13
CA ALA A 69 2.54 16.34 -3.83
C ALA A 69 4.02 16.72 -4.00
N VAL A 70 4.71 16.10 -4.96
CA VAL A 70 6.12 16.42 -5.29
C VAL A 70 6.24 17.87 -5.76
N GLN A 71 5.39 18.31 -6.69
CA GLN A 71 5.40 19.66 -7.24
C GLN A 71 5.04 20.72 -6.20
N LYS A 72 4.21 20.38 -5.23
CA LYS A 72 3.88 21.24 -4.07
C LYS A 72 4.93 21.22 -2.95
N GLY A 73 5.98 20.41 -3.08
CA GLY A 73 7.02 20.27 -2.05
C GLY A 73 6.58 19.49 -0.81
N LYS A 74 5.51 18.71 -0.92
CA LYS A 74 4.85 17.93 0.16
C LYS A 74 5.05 16.42 0.02
N ALA A 75 6.14 15.98 -0.62
CA ALA A 75 6.41 14.56 -0.83
C ALA A 75 7.78 14.15 -0.28
N LEU A 76 7.79 13.09 0.53
CA LEU A 76 8.98 12.48 1.12
C LEU A 76 10.04 12.10 0.06
N LEU A 77 9.60 11.67 -1.13
CA LEU A 77 10.46 11.17 -2.20
C LEU A 77 10.88 12.24 -3.23
N LYS A 78 10.60 13.52 -2.97
CA LYS A 78 11.04 14.62 -3.87
C LYS A 78 12.55 14.57 -4.11
N ASN A 79 12.97 14.70 -5.38
CA ASN A 79 14.37 14.66 -5.82
C ASN A 79 15.09 13.32 -5.56
N ARG A 80 14.33 12.20 -5.49
CA ARG A 80 14.87 10.87 -5.26
C ARG A 80 14.81 9.94 -6.46
N ILE A 81 14.30 10.37 -7.62
CA ILE A 81 14.32 9.56 -8.86
C ILE A 81 15.74 9.09 -9.14
N GLY A 82 15.89 7.81 -9.46
CA GLY A 82 17.18 7.14 -9.69
C GLY A 82 17.98 6.83 -8.44
N LYS A 83 17.48 7.17 -7.25
CA LYS A 83 18.17 6.89 -5.97
C LYS A 83 17.54 5.69 -5.28
N LYS A 84 18.38 4.96 -4.53
CA LYS A 84 17.94 3.89 -3.65
C LYS A 84 17.13 4.48 -2.48
N VAL A 85 15.87 4.05 -2.36
CA VAL A 85 14.90 4.49 -1.33
C VAL A 85 14.39 3.33 -0.47
N ALA A 86 14.65 2.09 -0.89
CA ALA A 86 14.25 0.88 -0.18
C ALA A 86 15.29 -0.23 -0.33
N ALA A 87 15.06 -1.38 0.30
CA ALA A 87 15.89 -2.57 0.10
C ALA A 87 15.81 -3.06 -1.36
N ALA A 88 16.86 -3.71 -1.87
CA ALA A 88 16.89 -4.24 -3.23
C ALA A 88 15.80 -5.30 -3.50
N ALA A 89 15.35 -6.00 -2.46
CA ALA A 89 14.25 -6.95 -2.58
C ALA A 89 12.86 -6.29 -2.72
N PHE A 90 12.76 -4.96 -2.52
CA PHE A 90 11.48 -4.24 -2.54
C PHE A 90 11.21 -3.66 -3.92
N THR A 91 10.10 -4.08 -4.52
CA THR A 91 9.59 -3.55 -5.78
C THR A 91 8.12 -3.18 -5.61
N LEU A 92 7.78 -1.92 -5.90
CA LEU A 92 6.43 -1.37 -5.85
C LEU A 92 5.95 -1.03 -7.25
N MET A 93 4.78 -1.51 -7.62
CA MET A 93 4.20 -1.33 -8.94
C MET A 93 2.77 -0.82 -8.87
N ASP A 94 2.40 0.03 -9.83
CA ASP A 94 1.02 0.39 -10.10
C ASP A 94 0.63 -0.10 -11.49
N ASP A 95 -0.42 -0.94 -11.59
CA ASP A 95 -0.84 -1.54 -12.86
C ASP A 95 -2.35 -1.38 -13.10
N GLY A 96 -2.70 -0.40 -13.93
CA GLY A 96 -4.09 -0.18 -14.34
C GLY A 96 -4.63 -1.24 -15.31
N ARG A 97 -3.80 -2.20 -15.73
CA ARG A 97 -4.16 -3.29 -16.66
C ARG A 97 -4.11 -4.68 -16.01
N LEU A 98 -3.92 -4.74 -14.69
CA LEU A 98 -3.85 -5.99 -13.94
C LEU A 98 -5.13 -6.82 -14.14
N PRO A 99 -5.07 -8.03 -14.72
CA PRO A 99 -6.25 -8.86 -14.91
C PRO A 99 -6.97 -9.13 -13.57
N GLY A 100 -8.27 -8.83 -13.51
CA GLY A 100 -9.07 -9.01 -12.30
C GLY A 100 -8.84 -7.97 -11.20
N GLY A 101 -7.91 -7.05 -11.34
CA GLY A 101 -7.63 -6.00 -10.36
C GLY A 101 -8.81 -5.04 -10.17
N LEU A 102 -9.08 -4.62 -8.93
CA LEU A 102 -10.24 -3.76 -8.60
C LEU A 102 -10.17 -2.40 -9.30
N GLY A 103 -8.98 -1.79 -9.37
CA GLY A 103 -8.72 -0.51 -10.05
C GLY A 103 -8.38 -0.66 -11.53
N THR A 104 -8.59 -1.83 -12.15
CA THR A 104 -8.30 -2.04 -13.57
C THR A 104 -9.33 -1.35 -14.46
N ALA A 105 -8.83 -0.50 -15.35
CA ALA A 105 -9.60 0.18 -16.38
C ALA A 105 -8.72 0.44 -17.61
N PRO A 106 -9.29 0.49 -18.83
CA PRO A 106 -8.51 0.73 -20.06
C PRO A 106 -7.94 2.16 -20.11
N PHE A 107 -8.59 3.11 -19.48
CA PHE A 107 -8.19 4.52 -19.37
C PHE A 107 -8.59 5.06 -17.98
N ASP A 108 -7.92 6.13 -17.57
CA ASP A 108 -8.23 6.86 -16.34
C ASP A 108 -9.43 7.81 -16.51
N ASP A 109 -9.80 8.56 -15.47
CA ASP A 109 -10.95 9.47 -15.49
C ASP A 109 -10.71 10.76 -16.33
N GLU A 110 -9.56 10.88 -16.97
CA GLU A 110 -9.22 11.91 -17.95
C GLU A 110 -9.14 11.35 -19.39
N GLY A 111 -9.44 10.04 -19.59
CA GLY A 111 -9.39 9.38 -20.88
C GLY A 111 -7.97 8.96 -21.32
N ILE A 112 -6.98 9.04 -20.45
CA ILE A 112 -5.61 8.62 -20.73
C ILE A 112 -5.47 7.11 -20.52
N PRO A 113 -4.91 6.36 -21.49
CA PRO A 113 -4.71 4.92 -21.34
C PRO A 113 -3.92 4.57 -20.10
N THR A 114 -4.45 3.66 -19.27
CA THR A 114 -3.75 3.14 -18.12
C THR A 114 -2.62 2.20 -18.56
N ARG A 115 -1.62 2.04 -17.72
CA ARG A 115 -0.46 1.21 -18.01
C ARG A 115 0.13 0.61 -16.75
N HIS A 116 0.94 -0.40 -16.95
CA HIS A 116 1.85 -0.96 -15.99
C HIS A 116 3.07 -0.04 -15.80
N LYS A 117 3.44 0.23 -14.56
CA LYS A 117 4.60 1.07 -14.22
C LYS A 117 5.19 0.70 -12.88
N PHE A 118 6.51 0.73 -12.81
CA PHE A 118 7.23 0.62 -11.55
C PHE A 118 7.34 2.00 -10.90
N LEU A 119 7.02 2.10 -9.63
CA LEU A 119 7.31 3.27 -8.81
C LEU A 119 8.65 3.09 -8.11
N ILE A 120 8.88 1.91 -7.56
CA ILE A 120 10.17 1.47 -7.05
C ILE A 120 10.51 0.14 -7.72
N ARG A 121 11.69 0.00 -8.28
CA ARG A 121 12.20 -1.26 -8.80
C ARG A 121 13.51 -1.60 -8.10
N GLU A 122 13.57 -2.78 -7.48
CA GLU A 122 14.75 -3.26 -6.76
C GLU A 122 15.33 -2.21 -5.79
N GLY A 123 14.42 -1.52 -5.08
CA GLY A 123 14.76 -0.48 -4.13
C GLY A 123 15.05 0.90 -4.71
N VAL A 124 15.09 1.07 -6.03
CA VAL A 124 15.35 2.36 -6.72
C VAL A 124 14.04 3.01 -7.14
N LEU A 125 13.87 4.31 -6.81
CA LEU A 125 12.71 5.09 -7.26
C LEU A 125 12.81 5.36 -8.76
N GLU A 126 11.81 4.91 -9.55
CA GLU A 126 11.79 5.12 -11.01
C GLU A 126 10.94 6.33 -11.42
N GLY A 127 9.89 6.68 -10.68
CA GLY A 127 9.04 7.79 -11.07
C GLY A 127 7.88 8.04 -10.11
N PHE A 128 7.00 8.93 -10.55
CA PHE A 128 5.80 9.34 -9.84
C PHE A 128 4.56 9.08 -10.70
N LEU A 129 3.40 9.08 -10.06
CA LEU A 129 2.09 9.02 -10.70
C LEU A 129 1.70 10.43 -11.18
N HIS A 130 1.27 10.53 -12.44
CA HIS A 130 0.87 11.77 -13.08
C HIS A 130 -0.56 11.68 -13.65
N ASN A 131 -1.32 12.75 -13.48
CA ASN A 131 -2.49 13.06 -14.29
C ASN A 131 -2.10 14.06 -15.41
N THR A 132 -3.06 14.53 -16.21
CA THR A 132 -2.79 15.48 -17.30
C THR A 132 -2.25 16.82 -16.80
N TYR A 133 -2.76 17.33 -15.69
CA TYR A 133 -2.31 18.59 -15.12
C TYR A 133 -0.85 18.54 -14.64
N THR A 134 -0.52 17.52 -13.83
CA THR A 134 0.84 17.41 -13.27
C THR A 134 1.88 17.07 -14.34
N SER A 135 1.50 16.28 -15.36
CA SER A 135 2.38 15.94 -16.46
C SER A 135 2.66 17.14 -17.37
N ALA A 136 1.64 17.94 -17.68
CA ALA A 136 1.82 19.18 -18.45
C ALA A 136 2.75 20.17 -17.75
N LYS A 137 2.60 20.30 -16.42
CA LYS A 137 3.45 21.19 -15.59
C LYS A 137 4.90 20.74 -15.54
N GLU A 138 5.18 19.45 -15.64
CA GLU A 138 6.53 18.87 -15.61
C GLU A 138 7.13 18.64 -17.01
N GLY A 139 6.34 18.86 -18.07
CA GLY A 139 6.77 18.64 -19.45
C GLY A 139 6.92 17.16 -19.82
N CYS A 140 6.17 16.27 -19.17
CA CYS A 140 6.19 14.83 -19.42
C CYS A 140 4.81 14.30 -19.85
N SER A 141 4.68 13.00 -20.08
CA SER A 141 3.42 12.37 -20.41
C SER A 141 2.68 11.91 -19.14
N SER A 142 1.34 12.04 -19.12
CA SER A 142 0.51 11.46 -18.08
C SER A 142 0.76 9.95 -17.95
N THR A 143 0.71 9.44 -16.73
CA THR A 143 0.86 8.01 -16.45
C THR A 143 -0.46 7.23 -16.46
N GLY A 144 -1.59 7.91 -16.79
CA GLY A 144 -2.93 7.32 -16.73
C GLY A 144 -3.39 7.13 -15.28
N ASN A 145 -3.18 8.15 -14.46
CA ASN A 145 -3.47 8.16 -13.04
C ASN A 145 -4.33 9.35 -12.62
N GLY A 146 -5.11 9.91 -13.54
CA GLY A 146 -6.15 10.87 -13.24
C GLY A 146 -7.37 10.18 -12.63
N VAL A 147 -7.69 10.47 -11.37
CA VAL A 147 -8.77 9.83 -10.62
C VAL A 147 -9.75 10.88 -10.12
N ARG A 148 -11.05 10.61 -10.18
CA ARG A 148 -12.11 11.44 -9.62
C ARG A 148 -12.74 10.78 -8.40
N SER A 149 -12.90 11.55 -7.33
CA SER A 149 -13.64 11.08 -6.14
C SER A 149 -15.17 11.01 -6.39
N GLY A 150 -15.64 11.54 -7.50
CA GLY A 150 -17.03 11.52 -7.95
C GLY A 150 -17.18 12.31 -9.24
N TYR A 151 -18.33 12.18 -9.91
CA TYR A 151 -18.57 12.76 -11.24
C TYR A 151 -18.40 14.29 -11.29
N ALA A 152 -18.65 14.99 -10.18
CA ALA A 152 -18.54 16.44 -10.08
C ALA A 152 -17.16 16.92 -9.59
N SER A 153 -16.26 16.01 -9.20
CA SER A 153 -14.94 16.39 -8.69
C SER A 153 -13.94 16.66 -9.81
N THR A 154 -12.96 17.53 -9.55
CA THR A 154 -11.79 17.68 -10.44
C THR A 154 -10.90 16.45 -10.31
N PRO A 155 -10.24 16.00 -11.40
CA PRO A 155 -9.28 14.91 -11.34
C PRO A 155 -8.11 15.23 -10.41
N HIS A 156 -7.70 14.25 -9.62
CA HIS A 156 -6.48 14.28 -8.82
C HIS A 156 -5.57 13.11 -9.20
N VAL A 157 -4.34 13.09 -8.72
CA VAL A 157 -3.43 11.97 -8.94
C VAL A 157 -3.73 10.86 -7.95
N GLY A 158 -3.98 9.64 -8.44
CA GLY A 158 -4.21 8.46 -7.61
C GLY A 158 -3.70 7.18 -8.26
N PRO A 159 -3.42 6.14 -7.46
CA PRO A 159 -3.03 4.84 -7.99
C PRO A 159 -4.21 4.12 -8.65
N THR A 160 -3.90 3.10 -9.45
CA THR A 160 -4.87 2.13 -9.97
C THR A 160 -4.83 0.87 -9.11
N ASN A 161 -4.05 -0.13 -9.47
CA ASN A 161 -3.77 -1.28 -8.61
C ASN A 161 -2.32 -1.17 -8.14
N LEU A 162 -2.14 -0.62 -6.95
CA LEU A 162 -0.82 -0.46 -6.32
C LEU A 162 -0.52 -1.70 -5.49
N PHE A 163 0.62 -2.35 -5.72
CA PHE A 163 1.03 -3.53 -4.96
C PHE A 163 2.55 -3.71 -4.91
N VAL A 164 2.98 -4.41 -3.86
CA VAL A 164 4.36 -4.89 -3.74
C VAL A 164 4.47 -6.18 -4.56
N VAL A 165 5.47 -6.24 -5.42
CA VAL A 165 5.75 -7.44 -6.22
C VAL A 165 6.15 -8.58 -5.28
N ARG A 166 5.49 -9.73 -5.45
CA ARG A 166 5.71 -10.90 -4.59
C ARG A 166 7.14 -11.42 -4.74
N GLY A 167 7.80 -11.65 -3.59
CA GLY A 167 9.05 -12.37 -3.50
C GLY A 167 8.86 -13.89 -3.58
N SER A 168 9.96 -14.62 -3.45
CA SER A 168 9.98 -16.10 -3.50
C SER A 168 9.73 -16.76 -2.15
N GLN A 169 9.88 -16.04 -1.04
CA GLN A 169 9.74 -16.59 0.31
C GLN A 169 8.28 -16.67 0.74
N SER A 170 7.92 -17.76 1.41
CA SER A 170 6.63 -17.86 2.11
C SER A 170 6.68 -17.09 3.44
N ARG A 171 5.50 -16.91 4.06
CA ARG A 171 5.42 -16.34 5.42
C ARG A 171 6.24 -17.16 6.42
N ASP A 172 6.18 -18.47 6.33
CA ASP A 172 6.88 -19.36 7.27
C ASP A 172 8.40 -19.28 7.07
N ASP A 173 8.89 -19.18 5.82
CA ASP A 173 10.31 -18.92 5.54
C ASP A 173 10.78 -17.59 6.13
N LEU A 174 9.94 -16.53 6.03
CA LEU A 174 10.24 -15.22 6.61
C LEU A 174 10.32 -15.30 8.15
N LEU A 175 9.36 -15.96 8.79
CA LEU A 175 9.36 -16.16 10.25
C LEU A 175 10.59 -16.96 10.70
N GLN A 176 10.92 -18.03 9.98
CA GLN A 176 12.08 -18.85 10.28
C GLN A 176 13.40 -18.07 10.14
N SER A 177 13.53 -17.29 9.05
CA SER A 177 14.72 -16.46 8.81
C SER A 177 14.86 -15.31 9.80
N MET A 178 13.74 -14.79 10.31
CA MET A 178 13.72 -13.74 11.33
C MET A 178 14.24 -14.27 12.69
N GLY A 179 14.03 -15.52 13.00
CA GLY A 179 14.43 -16.18 14.25
C GLY A 179 13.73 -15.61 15.48
N SER A 180 13.98 -14.37 15.83
CA SER A 180 13.33 -13.65 16.93
C SER A 180 12.87 -12.27 16.46
N GLY A 181 11.63 -11.91 16.73
CA GLY A 181 11.02 -10.64 16.29
C GLY A 181 9.53 -10.58 16.62
N LEU A 182 8.84 -9.63 16.03
CA LEU A 182 7.40 -9.44 16.19
C LEU A 182 6.69 -9.58 14.85
N GLU A 183 5.60 -10.31 14.82
CA GLU A 183 4.63 -10.24 13.73
C GLU A 183 3.53 -9.27 14.11
N ILE A 184 3.37 -8.21 13.31
CA ILE A 184 2.35 -7.18 13.54
C ILE A 184 1.10 -7.53 12.74
N MET A 185 0.04 -7.86 13.45
CA MET A 185 -1.24 -8.25 12.85
C MET A 185 -2.18 -7.07 12.62
N GLU A 186 -2.11 -6.06 13.49
CA GLU A 186 -2.93 -4.86 13.44
C GLU A 186 -2.14 -3.65 13.91
N ILE A 187 -2.47 -2.47 13.39
CA ILE A 187 -1.87 -1.20 13.77
C ILE A 187 -2.98 -0.22 14.10
N LEU A 188 -2.87 0.38 15.27
CA LEU A 188 -3.76 1.46 15.70
C LEU A 188 -3.09 2.81 15.49
N GLY A 189 -3.86 3.82 15.07
CA GLY A 189 -3.39 5.19 15.00
C GLY A 189 -2.65 5.58 13.70
N MET A 190 -2.73 4.80 12.62
CA MET A 190 -2.10 5.15 11.34
C MET A 190 -2.51 6.53 10.79
N HIS A 191 -3.67 7.05 11.18
CA HIS A 191 -4.11 8.40 10.82
C HIS A 191 -3.22 9.52 11.41
N THR A 192 -2.37 9.22 12.38
CA THR A 192 -1.39 10.17 12.96
C THR A 192 -0.09 10.24 12.16
N ALA A 193 0.11 9.32 11.21
CA ALA A 193 1.31 9.29 10.40
C ALA A 193 1.40 10.56 9.52
N ASN A 194 2.59 11.13 9.46
CA ASN A 194 2.86 12.29 8.62
C ASN A 194 3.41 11.83 7.25
N PRO A 195 2.61 11.91 6.17
CA PRO A 195 3.04 11.42 4.86
C PRO A 195 4.13 12.29 4.21
N ILE A 196 4.41 13.48 4.77
CA ILE A 196 5.42 14.42 4.25
C ILE A 196 6.79 14.12 4.86
N SER A 197 6.87 13.97 6.18
CA SER A 197 8.13 13.66 6.88
C SER A 197 8.42 12.15 6.94
N GLY A 198 7.41 11.32 6.80
CA GLY A 198 7.50 9.88 7.00
C GLY A 198 7.53 9.47 8.48
N GLU A 199 7.30 10.42 9.39
CA GLU A 199 7.25 10.15 10.82
C GLU A 199 5.89 9.57 11.20
N PHE A 200 5.90 8.53 12.03
CA PHE A 200 4.69 7.94 12.60
C PHE A 200 4.95 7.38 13.98
N SER A 201 3.91 7.37 14.80
CA SER A 201 3.85 6.67 16.08
C SER A 201 2.52 5.93 16.10
N VAL A 202 2.57 4.61 16.22
CA VAL A 202 1.39 3.75 16.15
C VAL A 202 1.38 2.75 17.29
N GLY A 203 0.22 2.28 17.68
CA GLY A 203 0.01 1.25 18.69
C GLY A 203 -0.43 -0.07 18.11
#